data_06959bf2a9ca9f6934707d3d3e3cad83
#
_entry.id   06959bf2a9ca9f6934707d3d3e3cad83
#
_cell.length_a   1.000
_cell.length_b   1.000
_cell.length_c   1.000
_cell.angle_alpha   90.00
_cell.angle_beta   90.00
_cell.angle_gamma   90.00
#
_symmetry.space_group_name_H-M   'P 1'
#
loop_
_entity.id
_entity.type
_entity.pdbx_description
1 polymer ?
#
loop_
_entity_poly.entity_id
_entity_poly.type
_entity_poly.pdbx_seq_one_letter_code
_entity_poly.pdbx_strand_id
1 'polypeptide(L)'
;PEQVFKTLVTKGASGAYYVFDIPVAENLDLKKAAKAVGEKSVAMLPQKELLGLTGYVHGGCSPVGMKKQFPTVFHETAVLYDTICVSAGKIGHQVECDPNALIALLRAKTADVIV
;
A
#
# COMPACT_ATOMS: atom_id res chain seq x y z
N PRO A 1 12.77 -2.86 10.34
CA PRO A 1 13.70 -2.59 9.24
C PRO A 1 13.02 -1.83 8.10
N GLU A 2 13.77 -0.98 7.44
CA GLU A 2 13.27 -0.10 6.38
C GLU A 2 12.76 -0.84 5.15
N GLN A 3 13.14 -2.11 4.98
CA GLN A 3 12.72 -2.92 3.85
C GLN A 3 11.43 -3.71 4.11
N VAL A 4 10.84 -3.59 5.29
CA VAL A 4 9.52 -4.18 5.56
C VAL A 4 8.46 -3.12 5.31
N PHE A 5 7.53 -3.41 4.40
CA PHE A 5 6.50 -2.48 3.96
C PHE A 5 5.13 -2.95 4.43
N LYS A 6 4.30 -2.00 4.82
CA LYS A 6 2.89 -2.26 5.17
C LYS A 6 1.98 -1.73 4.07
N THR A 7 0.84 -2.38 3.90
CA THR A 7 -0.15 -2.06 2.87
C THR A 7 -1.33 -1.34 3.51
N LEU A 8 -1.58 -0.12 3.08
CA LEU A 8 -2.65 0.73 3.60
C LEU A 8 -3.64 1.02 2.50
N VAL A 9 -4.93 0.98 2.83
CA VAL A 9 -6.01 1.29 1.90
C VAL A 9 -6.63 2.61 2.29
N THR A 10 -6.85 3.46 1.30
CA THR A 10 -7.45 4.79 1.49
C THR A 10 -8.63 4.97 0.55
N LYS A 11 -9.49 5.92 0.91
CA LYS A 11 -10.59 6.35 0.06
C LYS A 11 -10.39 7.82 -0.29
N GLY A 12 -10.43 8.13 -1.57
CA GLY A 12 -10.31 9.51 -2.05
C GLY A 12 -11.63 10.26 -1.95
N ALA A 13 -11.55 11.59 -2.02
CA ALA A 13 -12.73 12.47 -2.02
C ALA A 13 -13.70 12.13 -3.15
N SER A 14 -13.20 11.59 -4.27
CA SER A 14 -14.03 11.15 -5.39
C SER A 14 -14.81 9.88 -5.14
N GLY A 15 -14.51 9.17 -4.06
CA GLY A 15 -15.07 7.84 -3.76
C GLY A 15 -14.22 6.68 -4.24
N ALA A 16 -13.15 6.94 -4.99
CA ALA A 16 -12.25 5.89 -5.46
C ALA A 16 -11.32 5.42 -4.33
N TYR A 17 -10.85 4.18 -4.44
CA TYR A 17 -9.95 3.57 -3.46
C TYR A 17 -8.54 3.49 -4.01
N TYR A 18 -7.56 3.64 -3.12
CA TYR A 18 -6.13 3.60 -3.45
C TYR A 18 -5.36 2.84 -2.40
N VAL A 19 -4.31 2.14 -2.84
CA VAL A 19 -3.45 1.34 -1.97
C VAL A 19 -2.07 2.01 -1.90
N PHE A 20 -1.54 2.13 -0.69
CA PHE A 20 -0.20 2.67 -0.46
C PHE A 20 0.62 1.67 0.31
N ASP A 21 1.83 1.40 -0.17
CA ASP A 21 2.81 0.54 0.50
C ASP A 21 3.97 1.40 0.96
N ILE A 22 4.16 1.46 2.27
CA ILE A 22 5.17 2.31 2.90
C ILE A 22 5.97 1.50 3.94
N PRO A 23 7.19 1.95 4.28
CA PRO A 23 7.95 1.30 5.34
C PRO A 23 7.14 1.19 6.62
N VAL A 24 7.22 0.04 7.28
CA VAL A 24 6.35 -0.28 8.42
C VAL A 24 6.51 0.69 9.59
N ALA A 25 7.70 1.28 9.75
CA ALA A 25 7.98 2.24 10.81
C ALA A 25 7.51 3.66 10.51
N GLU A 26 7.10 3.93 9.27
CA GLU A 26 6.72 5.26 8.82
C GLU A 26 5.21 5.46 8.84
N ASN A 27 4.79 6.72 8.73
CA ASN A 27 3.39 7.09 8.65
C ASN A 27 3.08 7.66 7.27
N LEU A 28 1.91 7.32 6.74
CA LEU A 28 1.44 7.87 5.47
C LEU A 28 1.14 9.36 5.63
N ASP A 29 1.70 10.17 4.73
CA ASP A 29 1.34 11.58 4.62
C ASP A 29 0.14 11.68 3.69
N LEU A 30 -1.03 12.01 4.25
CA LEU A 30 -2.28 12.00 3.50
C LEU A 30 -2.30 13.06 2.38
N LYS A 31 -1.61 14.17 2.56
CA LYS A 31 -1.52 15.19 1.50
C LYS A 31 -0.66 14.73 0.34
N LYS A 32 0.51 14.15 0.64
CA LYS A 32 1.38 13.57 -0.39
C LYS A 32 0.69 12.41 -1.10
N ALA A 33 -0.03 11.58 -0.36
CA ALA A 33 -0.78 10.47 -0.92
C ALA A 33 -1.86 10.96 -1.90
N ALA A 34 -2.64 11.97 -1.51
CA ALA A 34 -3.66 12.56 -2.38
C ALA A 34 -3.03 13.11 -3.67
N LYS A 35 -1.92 13.84 -3.54
CA LYS A 35 -1.21 14.38 -4.69
C LYS A 35 -0.73 13.28 -5.65
N ALA A 36 -0.22 12.17 -5.09
CA ALA A 36 0.31 11.08 -5.88
C ALA A 36 -0.76 10.41 -6.76
N VAL A 37 -2.02 10.43 -6.33
CA VAL A 37 -3.12 9.77 -7.05
C VAL A 37 -4.09 10.77 -7.71
N GLY A 38 -3.81 12.07 -7.63
CA GLY A 38 -4.64 13.10 -8.26
C GLY A 38 -5.96 13.37 -7.57
N GLU A 39 -6.04 13.12 -6.26
CA GLU A 39 -7.22 13.38 -5.45
C GLU A 39 -7.10 14.70 -4.69
N LYS A 40 -8.22 15.33 -4.37
CA LYS A 40 -8.24 16.50 -3.47
C LYS A 40 -7.76 16.13 -2.08
N SER A 41 -8.22 14.97 -1.62
CA SER A 41 -7.87 14.42 -0.31
C SER A 41 -8.07 12.92 -0.32
N VAL A 42 -7.37 12.24 0.58
CA VAL A 42 -7.61 10.81 0.86
C VAL A 42 -7.69 10.64 2.37
N ALA A 43 -8.44 9.64 2.80
CA ALA A 43 -8.56 9.28 4.20
C ALA A 43 -8.34 7.78 4.35
N MET A 44 -7.82 7.37 5.51
CA MET A 44 -7.66 5.94 5.79
C MET A 44 -9.01 5.25 5.80
N LEU A 45 -9.08 4.07 5.18
CA LEU A 45 -10.29 3.27 5.18
C LEU A 45 -10.53 2.72 6.60
N PRO A 46 -11.75 2.82 7.14
CA PRO A 46 -12.04 2.22 8.44
C PRO A 46 -11.78 0.71 8.43
N GLN A 47 -11.19 0.18 9.51
CA GLN A 47 -10.84 -1.24 9.61
C GLN A 47 -12.03 -2.16 9.33
N LYS A 48 -13.23 -1.78 9.78
CA LYS A 48 -14.46 -2.57 9.58
C LYS A 48 -14.83 -2.75 8.11
N GLU A 49 -14.33 -1.88 7.22
CA GLU A 49 -14.62 -1.96 5.79
C GLU A 49 -13.54 -2.72 5.02
N LEU A 50 -12.37 -2.92 5.63
CA LEU A 50 -11.20 -3.47 4.93
C LEU A 50 -11.43 -4.88 4.43
N LEU A 51 -11.96 -5.77 5.26
CA LEU A 51 -12.18 -7.16 4.89
C LEU A 51 -13.16 -7.28 3.72
N GLY A 52 -14.27 -6.55 3.77
CA GLY A 52 -15.27 -6.58 2.71
C GLY A 52 -14.73 -6.05 1.38
N LEU A 53 -13.86 -5.04 1.43
CA LEU A 53 -13.33 -4.42 0.24
C LEU A 53 -12.16 -5.21 -0.36
N THR A 54 -11.24 -5.71 0.45
CA THR A 54 -9.98 -6.29 -0.01
C THR A 54 -9.90 -7.81 0.14
N GLY A 55 -10.64 -8.39 1.08
CA GLY A 55 -10.51 -9.78 1.48
C GLY A 55 -9.47 -10.00 2.58
N TYR A 56 -8.82 -8.94 3.05
CA TYR A 56 -7.80 -9.01 4.09
C TYR A 56 -8.22 -8.29 5.35
N VAL A 57 -7.66 -8.72 6.49
CA VAL A 57 -7.85 -8.03 7.77
C VAL A 57 -6.73 -7.02 8.01
N HIS A 58 -6.95 -6.08 8.93
CA HIS A 58 -5.92 -5.12 9.34
C HIS A 58 -4.69 -5.87 9.90
N GLY A 59 -3.51 -5.47 9.46
CA GLY A 59 -2.25 -6.15 9.83
C GLY A 59 -1.91 -7.35 8.97
N GLY A 60 -2.86 -7.84 8.17
CA GLY A 60 -2.64 -8.94 7.23
C GLY A 60 -2.89 -8.55 5.77
N CYS A 61 -3.05 -7.25 5.50
CA CYS A 61 -3.35 -6.78 4.15
C CYS A 61 -2.11 -6.89 3.25
N SER A 62 -2.26 -7.62 2.14
CA SER A 62 -1.23 -7.76 1.12
C SER A 62 -1.56 -6.85 -0.07
N PRO A 63 -0.54 -6.30 -0.76
CA PRO A 63 -0.80 -5.54 -1.99
C PRO A 63 -1.22 -6.44 -3.16
N VAL A 64 -1.03 -7.75 -3.02
CA VAL A 64 -1.36 -8.75 -4.04
C VAL A 64 -2.60 -9.54 -3.63
N GLY A 65 -3.42 -9.94 -4.61
CA GLY A 65 -4.53 -10.86 -4.37
C GLY A 65 -5.74 -10.25 -3.69
N MET A 66 -5.89 -8.94 -3.71
CA MET A 66 -7.13 -8.29 -3.23
C MET A 66 -8.30 -8.72 -4.10
N LYS A 67 -9.52 -8.70 -3.52
CA LYS A 67 -10.76 -9.01 -4.26
C LYS A 67 -10.87 -8.18 -5.53
N LYS A 68 -10.40 -6.93 -5.48
CA LYS A 68 -10.31 -6.04 -6.62
C LYS A 68 -8.97 -5.31 -6.52
N GLN A 69 -8.25 -5.23 -7.63
CA GLN A 69 -6.98 -4.49 -7.65
C GLN A 69 -7.24 -3.01 -7.83
N PHE A 70 -6.85 -2.22 -6.83
CA PHE A 70 -6.94 -0.77 -6.85
C PHE A 70 -5.60 -0.16 -7.27
N PRO A 71 -5.60 1.09 -7.78
CA PRO A 71 -4.35 1.80 -8.04
C PRO A 71 -3.46 1.79 -6.81
N THR A 72 -2.20 1.41 -7.00
CA THR A 72 -1.24 1.19 -5.93
C THR A 72 -0.03 2.09 -6.11
N VAL A 73 0.44 2.68 -5.00
CA VAL A 73 1.63 3.52 -4.96
C VAL A 73 2.56 2.97 -3.88
N PHE A 74 3.82 2.71 -4.25
CA PHE A 74 4.87 2.36 -3.29
C PHE A 74 5.65 3.62 -2.95
N HIS A 75 5.97 3.79 -1.66
CA HIS A 75 6.91 4.84 -1.29
C HIS A 75 8.22 4.62 -2.06
N GLU A 76 8.80 5.70 -2.54
CA GLU A 76 9.90 5.66 -3.50
C GLU A 76 11.14 4.90 -3.02
N THR A 77 11.35 4.77 -1.70
CA THR A 77 12.49 4.01 -1.17
C THR A 77 12.42 2.52 -1.48
N ALA A 78 11.27 1.99 -1.89
CA ALA A 78 11.12 0.56 -2.20
C ALA A 78 12.14 0.10 -3.24
N VAL A 79 12.42 0.94 -4.25
CA VAL A 79 13.34 0.58 -5.34
C VAL A 79 14.81 0.69 -4.97
N LEU A 80 15.12 1.17 -3.76
CA LEU A 80 16.50 1.27 -3.27
C LEU A 80 17.00 -0.06 -2.70
N TYR A 81 16.11 -1.03 -2.48
CA TYR A 81 16.45 -2.34 -1.92
C TYR A 81 16.42 -3.41 -2.99
N ASP A 82 17.29 -4.43 -2.85
CA ASP A 82 17.26 -5.60 -3.72
C ASP A 82 15.96 -6.38 -3.52
N THR A 83 15.50 -6.49 -2.27
CA THR A 83 14.23 -7.11 -1.91
C THR A 83 13.52 -6.28 -0.86
N ILE A 84 12.18 -6.38 -0.84
CA ILE A 84 11.33 -5.83 0.21
C ILE A 84 10.44 -6.95 0.74
N CYS A 85 9.95 -6.77 1.97
CA CYS A 85 9.00 -7.70 2.58
C CYS A 85 7.63 -7.06 2.65
N VAL A 86 6.61 -7.80 2.24
CA VAL A 86 5.20 -7.38 2.35
C VAL A 86 4.40 -8.51 3.00
N SER A 87 3.21 -8.18 3.50
CA SER A 87 2.33 -9.21 4.08
C SER A 87 1.98 -10.27 3.04
N ALA A 88 1.96 -11.54 3.49
CA ALA A 88 1.55 -12.68 2.68
C ALA A 88 0.03 -12.95 2.77
N GLY A 89 -0.73 -12.00 3.33
CA GLY A 89 -2.18 -12.12 3.44
C GLY A 89 -2.68 -12.59 4.80
N LYS A 90 -1.78 -12.83 5.74
CA LYS A 90 -2.11 -13.22 7.12
C LYS A 90 -1.22 -12.44 8.09
N ILE A 91 -1.78 -12.09 9.24
CA ILE A 91 -1.02 -11.42 10.30
C ILE A 91 0.20 -12.26 10.67
N GLY A 92 1.37 -11.64 10.72
CA GLY A 92 2.62 -12.29 11.09
C GLY A 92 3.28 -13.10 9.97
N HIS A 93 2.68 -13.16 8.78
CA HIS A 93 3.24 -13.85 7.62
C HIS A 93 3.70 -12.83 6.58
N GLN A 94 4.94 -12.91 6.19
CA GLN A 94 5.53 -12.00 5.20
C GLN A 94 6.16 -12.78 4.06
N VAL A 95 6.24 -12.14 2.90
CA VAL A 95 6.96 -12.66 1.74
C VAL A 95 7.97 -11.62 1.29
N GLU A 96 9.17 -12.11 0.96
CA GLU A 96 10.24 -11.28 0.42
C GLU A 96 10.19 -11.33 -1.10
N CYS A 97 10.28 -10.17 -1.74
CA CYS A 97 10.16 -10.10 -3.19
C CYS A 97 10.99 -8.94 -3.77
N ASP A 98 11.26 -9.04 -5.07
CA ASP A 98 11.89 -7.97 -5.84
C ASP A 98 10.89 -6.81 -5.99
N PRO A 99 11.21 -5.61 -5.49
CA PRO A 99 10.27 -4.48 -5.54
C PRO A 99 9.93 -4.08 -6.97
N ASN A 100 10.85 -4.13 -7.91
CA ASN A 100 10.57 -3.76 -9.30
C ASN A 100 9.63 -4.76 -9.96
N ALA A 101 9.79 -6.05 -9.68
CA ALA A 101 8.87 -7.08 -10.20
C ALA A 101 7.47 -6.90 -9.62
N LEU A 102 7.37 -6.60 -8.31
CA LEU A 102 6.09 -6.38 -7.65
C LEU A 102 5.38 -5.15 -8.21
N ILE A 103 6.11 -4.04 -8.36
CA ILE A 103 5.58 -2.81 -8.94
C ILE A 103 5.06 -3.04 -10.35
N ALA A 104 5.81 -3.79 -11.18
CA ALA A 104 5.38 -4.12 -12.53
C ALA A 104 4.13 -5.00 -12.53
N LEU A 105 4.07 -6.02 -11.66
CA LEU A 105 2.93 -6.91 -11.54
C LEU A 105 1.65 -6.14 -11.21
N LEU A 106 1.74 -5.21 -10.27
CA LEU A 106 0.60 -4.43 -9.79
C LEU A 106 0.32 -3.19 -10.64
N ARG A 107 1.16 -2.90 -11.61
CA ARG A 107 1.14 -1.65 -12.37
C ARG A 107 1.15 -0.45 -11.44
N ALA A 108 1.90 -0.58 -10.36
CA ALA A 108 2.03 0.45 -9.35
C ALA A 108 2.98 1.56 -9.82
N LYS A 109 2.92 2.68 -9.14
CA LYS A 109 3.90 3.74 -9.31
C LYS A 109 4.61 4.01 -8.01
N THR A 110 5.66 4.82 -8.06
CA THR A 110 6.42 5.22 -6.87
C THR A 110 6.30 6.71 -6.68
N ALA A 111 6.28 7.13 -5.42
CA ALA A 111 6.24 8.54 -5.04
C ALA A 111 6.66 8.69 -3.59
N ASP A 112 7.03 9.90 -3.19
CA ASP A 112 7.21 10.22 -1.78
C ASP A 112 5.83 10.39 -1.15
N VAL A 113 5.45 9.49 -0.25
CA VAL A 113 4.13 9.49 0.39
C VAL A 113 4.19 9.35 1.91
N ILE A 114 5.37 9.48 2.50
CA ILE A 114 5.52 9.41 3.96
C ILE A 114 5.76 10.79 4.57
N VAL A 115 5.43 10.86 5.85
CA VAL A 115 5.68 12.07 6.65
C VAL A 115 7.16 12.36 6.78
#